data_0a9694944ce35166c8610732d174aa1f
#
_entry.id   0a9694944ce35166c8610732d174aa1f
#
_cell.length_a   1.000
_cell.length_b   1.000
_cell.length_c   1.000
_cell.angle_alpha   90.00
_cell.angle_beta   90.00
_cell.angle_gamma   90.00
#
_symmetry.space_group_name_H-M   'P 1'
#
loop_
_entity.id
_entity.type
_entity.pdbx_description
1 polymer ?
#
loop_
_entity_poly.entity_id
_entity_poly.type
_entity_poly.pdbx_seq_one_letter_code
_entity_poly.pdbx_strand_id
1 'polypeptide(L)'
;MNVDANYFRKNKWLYHFTSFKIAKTIIRDKKLKYSMLRRTNDVCEYAKTIYNEYFPDLKDSVLENIEREIYLYRQISLSEDKLVFGRRGFDLQQMWGLYADNGYGVCLVFDKDEIIGSLPDGCVSGAVNYGTDITPCTMTNVHCNNDVQHYIKGYIKTIFFNKRKEWEHEQEYRILNRFNGNECEEYLPFYNSLKYIILQNSRTINANDSILNSCEYNCLSRLLQKDIHILVYNSFVNKQSLFCYDTDNDGMELWNSDEDYTKLSDIDTNH
;
A
#
# COMPACT_ATOMS: atom_id res chain seq x y z
N MET A 1 -21.86 13.86 12.29
CA MET A 1 -21.53 12.52 12.87
C MET A 1 -20.09 12.61 13.33
N ASN A 2 -19.85 12.78 14.64
CA ASN A 2 -18.49 12.86 15.18
C ASN A 2 -17.79 11.54 14.88
N VAL A 3 -16.90 11.54 13.92
CA VAL A 3 -16.02 10.40 13.68
C VAL A 3 -15.01 10.39 14.82
N ASP A 4 -15.09 9.38 15.66
CA ASP A 4 -14.27 9.25 16.86
C ASP A 4 -12.78 9.28 16.47
N ALA A 5 -12.02 10.24 16.99
CA ALA A 5 -10.57 10.35 16.79
C ALA A 5 -9.81 9.08 17.23
N ASN A 6 -10.42 8.26 18.09
CA ASN A 6 -9.93 6.92 18.43
C ASN A 6 -9.89 5.96 17.24
N TYR A 7 -10.56 6.27 16.14
CA TYR A 7 -10.68 5.39 14.99
C TYR A 7 -9.35 5.21 14.23
N PHE A 8 -8.43 6.18 14.23
CA PHE A 8 -7.11 6.06 13.61
C PHE A 8 -6.04 5.42 14.52
N ARG A 9 -6.45 4.78 15.61
CA ARG A 9 -5.51 4.12 16.52
C ARG A 9 -5.02 2.79 15.97
N LYS A 10 -3.67 2.67 15.90
CA LYS A 10 -2.85 1.44 15.82
C LYS A 10 -3.01 0.56 14.57
N ASN A 11 -2.03 0.58 13.67
CA ASN A 11 -1.76 -0.45 12.61
C ASN A 11 -3.02 -1.02 11.91
N LYS A 12 -4.11 -0.26 11.95
CA LYS A 12 -5.42 -0.68 11.43
C LYS A 12 -5.57 -0.40 9.94
N TRP A 13 -4.73 0.48 9.39
CA TRP A 13 -4.93 1.04 8.07
C TRP A 13 -3.84 0.62 7.09
N LEU A 14 -4.27 0.37 5.86
CA LEU A 14 -3.41 0.21 4.70
C LEU A 14 -3.72 1.32 3.69
N TYR A 15 -2.67 1.89 3.11
CA TYR A 15 -2.73 3.07 2.27
C TYR A 15 -2.29 2.75 0.84
N HIS A 16 -3.10 3.11 -0.14
CA HIS A 16 -2.79 2.93 -1.55
C HIS A 16 -2.73 4.29 -2.26
N PHE A 17 -1.52 4.69 -2.62
CA PHE A 17 -1.28 5.92 -3.35
C PHE A 17 -1.44 5.68 -4.85
N THR A 18 -2.19 6.56 -5.51
CA THR A 18 -2.43 6.40 -6.95
C THR A 18 -2.84 7.73 -7.60
N SER A 19 -2.77 7.79 -8.94
CA SER A 19 -3.27 8.95 -9.67
C SER A 19 -4.79 9.07 -9.52
N PHE A 20 -5.29 10.29 -9.62
CA PHE A 20 -6.73 10.56 -9.57
C PHE A 20 -7.53 9.74 -10.61
N LYS A 21 -6.99 9.60 -11.81
CA LYS A 21 -7.61 8.82 -12.89
C LYS A 21 -7.77 7.35 -12.50
N ILE A 22 -6.75 6.74 -11.93
CA ILE A 22 -6.76 5.34 -11.52
C ILE A 22 -7.68 5.16 -10.31
N ALA A 23 -7.65 6.09 -9.33
CA ALA A 23 -8.54 6.05 -8.17
C ALA A 23 -10.01 6.00 -8.56
N LYS A 24 -10.45 6.80 -9.54
CA LYS A 24 -11.82 6.75 -10.03
C LYS A 24 -12.22 5.36 -10.55
N THR A 25 -11.30 4.69 -11.25
CA THR A 25 -11.53 3.34 -11.75
C THR A 25 -11.61 2.34 -10.59
N ILE A 26 -10.69 2.42 -9.63
CA ILE A 26 -10.66 1.56 -8.44
C ILE A 26 -11.98 1.70 -7.66
N ILE A 27 -12.41 2.92 -7.38
CA ILE A 27 -13.63 3.20 -6.60
C ILE A 27 -14.88 2.71 -7.34
N ARG A 28 -14.99 3.01 -8.63
CA ARG A 28 -16.13 2.57 -9.46
C ARG A 28 -16.22 1.05 -9.53
N ASP A 29 -15.10 0.39 -9.78
CA ASP A 29 -15.05 -1.06 -10.03
C ASP A 29 -14.92 -1.87 -8.72
N LYS A 30 -14.71 -1.19 -7.58
CA LYS A 30 -14.55 -1.76 -6.23
C LYS A 30 -13.50 -2.87 -6.15
N LYS A 31 -12.40 -2.69 -6.87
CA LYS A 31 -11.31 -3.68 -6.92
C LYS A 31 -9.96 -3.03 -7.16
N LEU A 32 -8.92 -3.60 -6.54
CA LEU A 32 -7.53 -3.28 -6.77
C LEU A 32 -6.95 -4.22 -7.82
N LYS A 33 -6.12 -3.70 -8.70
CA LYS A 33 -5.42 -4.52 -9.69
C LYS A 33 -4.10 -5.01 -9.11
N TYR A 34 -3.83 -6.31 -9.24
CA TYR A 34 -2.52 -6.85 -8.97
C TYR A 34 -1.50 -6.41 -10.03
N SER A 35 -0.36 -5.94 -9.60
CA SER A 35 0.76 -5.56 -10.47
C SER A 35 1.64 -6.77 -10.76
N MET A 36 2.18 -6.85 -11.97
CA MET A 36 3.21 -7.82 -12.32
C MET A 36 4.51 -7.47 -11.60
N LEU A 37 5.24 -8.47 -11.09
CA LEU A 37 6.51 -8.27 -10.40
C LEU A 37 7.58 -7.58 -11.27
N ARG A 38 7.54 -7.77 -12.59
CA ARG A 38 8.43 -7.07 -13.54
C ARG A 38 8.24 -5.55 -13.61
N ARG A 39 7.20 -5.02 -12.95
CA ARG A 39 6.85 -3.59 -12.94
C ARG A 39 7.08 -2.94 -11.58
N THR A 40 7.85 -3.59 -10.70
CA THR A 40 8.29 -2.99 -9.44
C THR A 40 9.30 -1.88 -9.72
N ASN A 41 9.34 -0.87 -8.87
CA ASN A 41 10.29 0.23 -9.01
C ASN A 41 11.71 -0.17 -8.65
N ASP A 42 11.88 -1.18 -7.81
CA ASP A 42 13.19 -1.75 -7.52
C ASP A 42 13.58 -2.73 -8.64
N VAL A 43 14.46 -2.29 -9.55
CA VAL A 43 14.96 -3.10 -10.68
C VAL A 43 15.78 -4.31 -10.24
N CYS A 44 16.24 -4.32 -9.00
CA CYS A 44 17.00 -5.42 -8.43
C CYS A 44 16.12 -6.43 -7.69
N GLU A 45 14.86 -6.10 -7.46
CA GLU A 45 13.91 -7.00 -6.85
C GLU A 45 13.58 -8.13 -7.84
N TYR A 46 13.71 -9.37 -7.41
CA TYR A 46 13.51 -10.59 -8.23
C TYR A 46 14.51 -10.77 -9.40
N ALA A 47 15.67 -10.16 -9.36
CA ALA A 47 16.65 -10.28 -10.43
C ALA A 47 17.23 -11.70 -10.51
N LYS A 48 17.25 -12.27 -11.73
CA LYS A 48 17.86 -13.58 -12.02
C LYS A 48 19.35 -13.65 -11.57
N THR A 49 20.05 -12.53 -11.66
CA THR A 49 21.47 -12.42 -11.26
C THR A 49 21.71 -12.80 -9.80
N ILE A 50 20.74 -12.56 -8.90
CA ILE A 50 20.86 -12.95 -7.49
C ILE A 50 21.02 -14.47 -7.38
N TYR A 51 20.20 -15.24 -8.09
CA TYR A 51 20.28 -16.69 -8.04
C TYR A 51 21.56 -17.24 -8.69
N ASN A 52 22.04 -16.64 -9.77
CA ASN A 52 23.28 -17.02 -10.43
C ASN A 52 24.50 -16.81 -9.53
N GLU A 53 24.51 -15.72 -8.75
CA GLU A 53 25.60 -15.40 -7.84
C GLU A 53 25.70 -16.38 -6.66
N TYR A 54 24.54 -16.74 -6.08
CA TYR A 54 24.50 -17.62 -4.91
C TYR A 54 24.48 -19.11 -5.25
N PHE A 55 24.07 -19.48 -6.45
CA PHE A 55 23.96 -20.87 -6.90
C PHE A 55 24.59 -21.07 -8.30
N PRO A 56 25.91 -20.88 -8.42
CA PRO A 56 26.60 -20.92 -9.73
C PRO A 56 26.53 -22.29 -10.42
N ASP A 57 26.33 -23.36 -9.65
CA ASP A 57 26.24 -24.73 -10.17
C ASP A 57 24.84 -25.15 -10.63
N LEU A 58 23.83 -24.28 -10.46
CA LEU A 58 22.49 -24.57 -10.96
C LEU A 58 22.44 -24.51 -12.49
N LYS A 59 21.79 -25.51 -13.06
CA LYS A 59 21.55 -25.55 -14.51
C LYS A 59 20.68 -24.36 -14.93
N ASP A 60 21.00 -23.73 -16.05
CA ASP A 60 20.23 -22.63 -16.62
C ASP A 60 18.72 -22.93 -16.73
N SER A 61 18.37 -24.17 -17.10
CA SER A 61 16.96 -24.59 -17.18
C SER A 61 16.21 -24.55 -15.86
N VAL A 62 16.89 -24.76 -14.73
CA VAL A 62 16.31 -24.66 -13.39
C VAL A 62 16.10 -23.20 -13.02
N LEU A 63 17.10 -22.36 -13.31
CA LEU A 63 17.01 -20.91 -13.10
C LEU A 63 15.88 -20.28 -13.91
N GLU A 64 15.72 -20.68 -15.18
CA GLU A 64 14.61 -20.22 -16.01
C GLU A 64 13.25 -20.66 -15.47
N ASN A 65 13.16 -21.87 -14.89
CA ASN A 65 11.92 -22.34 -14.27
C ASN A 65 11.59 -21.58 -13.00
N ILE A 66 12.59 -21.22 -12.17
CA ILE A 66 12.42 -20.38 -10.99
C ILE A 66 11.91 -19.00 -11.40
N GLU A 67 12.57 -18.38 -12.37
CA GLU A 67 12.17 -17.07 -12.87
C GLU A 67 10.72 -17.09 -13.41
N ARG A 68 10.39 -18.11 -14.22
CA ARG A 68 9.03 -18.28 -14.74
C ARG A 68 8.00 -18.41 -13.63
N GLU A 69 8.26 -19.23 -12.63
CA GLU A 69 7.35 -19.44 -11.50
C GLU A 69 7.21 -18.15 -10.65
N ILE A 70 8.30 -17.43 -10.37
CA ILE A 70 8.27 -16.14 -9.67
C ILE A 70 7.37 -15.16 -10.42
N TYR A 71 7.46 -15.08 -11.74
CA TYR A 71 6.67 -14.16 -12.54
C TYR A 71 5.19 -14.55 -12.72
N LEU A 72 4.79 -15.73 -12.26
CA LEU A 72 3.37 -16.05 -12.08
C LEU A 72 2.76 -15.32 -10.87
N TYR A 73 3.57 -14.92 -9.92
CA TYR A 73 3.07 -14.14 -8.79
C TYR A 73 2.83 -12.70 -9.19
N ARG A 74 1.83 -12.10 -8.57
CA ARG A 74 1.45 -10.70 -8.72
C ARG A 74 1.18 -10.10 -7.36
N GLN A 75 1.39 -8.80 -7.22
CA GLN A 75 1.27 -8.13 -5.92
C GLN A 75 0.43 -6.88 -5.97
N ILE A 76 -0.18 -6.57 -4.83
CA ILE A 76 -0.68 -5.25 -4.49
C ILE A 76 0.23 -4.72 -3.40
N SER A 77 0.82 -3.55 -3.64
CA SER A 77 1.66 -2.83 -2.68
C SER A 77 0.84 -1.73 -2.01
N LEU A 78 0.84 -1.73 -0.70
CA LEU A 78 0.18 -0.77 0.16
C LEU A 78 1.21 -0.26 1.15
N SER A 79 1.04 0.94 1.70
CA SER A 79 1.83 1.39 2.85
C SER A 79 1.08 1.11 4.14
N GLU A 80 1.80 0.88 5.25
CA GLU A 80 1.20 0.73 6.57
C GLU A 80 1.71 1.79 7.55
N ASP A 81 1.03 1.94 8.68
CA ASP A 81 1.50 2.79 9.77
C ASP A 81 2.75 2.18 10.44
N LYS A 82 3.81 2.97 10.61
CA LYS A 82 4.94 2.62 11.48
C LYS A 82 4.98 3.59 12.66
N LEU A 83 4.20 3.28 13.67
CA LEU A 83 4.04 4.11 14.87
C LEU A 83 5.34 4.27 15.66
N VAL A 84 6.29 3.33 15.54
CA VAL A 84 7.63 3.42 16.18
C VAL A 84 8.36 4.72 15.81
N PHE A 85 8.07 5.28 14.63
CA PHE A 85 8.64 6.56 14.19
C PHE A 85 7.63 7.71 14.25
N GLY A 86 6.46 7.50 14.85
CA GLY A 86 5.39 8.50 14.90
C GLY A 86 4.80 8.87 13.53
N ARG A 87 5.08 8.07 12.48
CA ARG A 87 4.63 8.36 11.12
C ARG A 87 3.44 7.51 10.74
N ARG A 88 2.46 8.16 10.17
CA ARG A 88 1.30 7.53 9.56
C ARG A 88 1.58 7.21 8.09
N GLY A 89 1.01 6.13 7.58
CA GLY A 89 1.22 5.74 6.20
C GLY A 89 0.78 6.80 5.19
N PHE A 90 -0.25 7.60 5.48
CA PHE A 90 -0.67 8.71 4.61
C PHE A 90 0.28 9.90 4.59
N ASP A 91 1.18 10.03 5.58
CA ASP A 91 2.09 11.15 5.77
C ASP A 91 3.44 10.97 5.05
N LEU A 92 3.59 9.90 4.32
CA LEU A 92 4.80 9.57 3.58
C LEU A 92 4.91 10.46 2.31
N GLN A 93 5.57 11.61 2.42
CA GLN A 93 5.68 12.58 1.31
C GLN A 93 6.28 11.99 0.03
N GLN A 94 7.20 11.04 0.16
CA GLN A 94 7.78 10.33 -0.97
C GLN A 94 6.73 9.52 -1.73
N MET A 95 5.76 8.92 -1.01
CA MET A 95 4.68 8.17 -1.64
C MET A 95 3.74 9.07 -2.45
N TRP A 96 3.47 10.28 -1.93
CA TRP A 96 2.73 11.30 -2.68
C TRP A 96 3.46 11.72 -3.96
N GLY A 97 4.78 11.89 -3.88
CA GLY A 97 5.60 12.22 -5.05
C GLY A 97 5.68 11.10 -6.08
N LEU A 98 5.97 9.88 -5.64
CA LEU A 98 6.26 8.76 -6.53
C LEU A 98 5.00 8.11 -7.12
N TYR A 99 3.91 8.01 -6.34
CA TYR A 99 2.76 7.18 -6.67
C TYR A 99 1.44 7.93 -6.81
N ALA A 100 1.36 9.13 -6.23
CA ALA A 100 0.15 9.95 -6.29
C ALA A 100 0.33 11.19 -7.19
N ASP A 101 0.90 10.98 -8.37
CA ASP A 101 1.00 12.00 -9.42
C ASP A 101 1.59 13.32 -8.92
N ASN A 102 2.75 13.25 -8.24
CA ASN A 102 3.43 14.39 -7.60
C ASN A 102 2.54 15.17 -6.61
N GLY A 103 1.75 14.47 -5.83
CA GLY A 103 0.82 15.03 -4.85
C GLY A 103 -0.53 15.46 -5.45
N TYR A 104 -0.76 15.21 -6.74
CA TYR A 104 -2.01 15.51 -7.43
C TYR A 104 -2.98 14.32 -7.48
N GLY A 105 -2.54 13.19 -6.97
CA GLY A 105 -3.35 11.99 -6.87
C GLY A 105 -4.11 11.92 -5.56
N VAL A 106 -4.39 10.69 -5.16
CA VAL A 106 -5.13 10.35 -3.96
C VAL A 106 -4.45 9.24 -3.18
N CYS A 107 -4.76 9.18 -1.89
CA CYS A 107 -4.45 8.04 -1.06
C CYS A 107 -5.76 7.37 -0.63
N LEU A 108 -5.95 6.12 -1.03
CA LEU A 108 -7.09 5.29 -0.63
C LEU A 108 -6.73 4.57 0.68
N VAL A 109 -7.61 4.61 1.67
CA VAL A 109 -7.37 4.06 3.00
C VAL A 109 -8.31 2.89 3.25
N PHE A 110 -7.71 1.72 3.44
CA PHE A 110 -8.42 0.47 3.66
C PHE A 110 -8.31 0.01 5.11
N ASP A 111 -9.40 -0.55 5.66
CA ASP A 111 -9.34 -1.30 6.90
C ASP A 111 -8.54 -2.58 6.68
N LYS A 112 -7.45 -2.74 7.43
CA LYS A 112 -6.49 -3.83 7.27
C LYS A 112 -7.12 -5.19 7.57
N ASP A 113 -7.90 -5.28 8.62
CA ASP A 113 -8.51 -6.55 9.03
C ASP A 113 -9.59 -6.98 8.04
N GLU A 114 -10.40 -6.04 7.55
CA GLU A 114 -11.44 -6.32 6.57
C GLU A 114 -10.86 -6.75 5.21
N ILE A 115 -9.83 -6.04 4.71
CA ILE A 115 -9.25 -6.40 3.40
C ILE A 115 -8.50 -7.73 3.48
N ILE A 116 -7.79 -8.00 4.59
CA ILE A 116 -7.08 -9.27 4.79
C ILE A 116 -8.08 -10.42 4.98
N GLY A 117 -9.14 -10.20 5.76
CA GLY A 117 -10.20 -11.20 5.98
C GLY A 117 -10.99 -11.56 4.72
N SER A 118 -10.91 -10.72 3.67
CA SER A 118 -11.57 -10.94 2.38
C SER A 118 -10.67 -11.56 1.31
N LEU A 119 -9.39 -11.87 1.64
CA LEU A 119 -8.47 -12.42 0.67
C LEU A 119 -8.92 -13.80 0.16
N PRO A 120 -8.84 -14.06 -1.14
CA PRO A 120 -9.05 -15.38 -1.70
C PRO A 120 -8.06 -16.41 -1.14
N ASP A 121 -8.46 -17.67 -1.17
CA ASP A 121 -7.59 -18.78 -0.80
C ASP A 121 -6.30 -18.79 -1.64
N GLY A 122 -5.18 -19.03 -0.98
CA GLY A 122 -3.85 -19.04 -1.62
C GLY A 122 -3.17 -17.67 -1.70
N CYS A 123 -3.85 -16.57 -1.39
CA CYS A 123 -3.20 -15.28 -1.21
C CYS A 123 -2.33 -15.28 0.06
N VAL A 124 -1.19 -14.58 -0.02
CA VAL A 124 -0.29 -14.37 1.10
C VAL A 124 -0.12 -12.88 1.32
N SER A 125 -0.22 -12.42 2.55
CA SER A 125 -0.04 -11.02 2.87
C SER A 125 0.93 -10.79 4.03
N GLY A 126 1.51 -9.61 4.12
CA GLY A 126 2.39 -9.22 5.21
C GLY A 126 3.19 -7.96 4.94
N ALA A 127 3.80 -7.45 6.02
CA ALA A 127 4.75 -6.35 5.94
C ALA A 127 6.04 -6.80 5.24
N VAL A 128 6.67 -5.88 4.51
CA VAL A 128 7.97 -6.08 3.88
C VAL A 128 9.07 -5.85 4.90
N ASN A 129 10.04 -6.76 4.93
CA ASN A 129 11.27 -6.62 5.68
C ASN A 129 12.30 -5.86 4.85
N TYR A 130 12.96 -4.89 5.45
CA TYR A 130 13.99 -4.10 4.79
C TYR A 130 15.37 -4.45 5.33
N GLY A 131 16.28 -4.84 4.42
CA GLY A 131 17.64 -5.25 4.76
C GLY A 131 18.68 -4.76 3.77
N THR A 132 19.95 -4.95 4.13
CA THR A 132 21.09 -4.64 3.25
C THR A 132 21.35 -5.75 2.25
N ASP A 133 21.04 -7.00 2.65
CA ASP A 133 21.32 -8.18 1.86
C ASP A 133 20.05 -9.02 1.66
N ILE A 134 19.67 -9.21 0.42
CA ILE A 134 18.62 -10.14 0.03
C ILE A 134 19.34 -11.46 -0.30
N THR A 135 19.52 -12.31 0.70
CA THR A 135 20.13 -13.61 0.51
C THR A 135 19.07 -14.62 0.06
N PRO A 136 19.21 -15.26 -1.09
CA PRO A 136 18.33 -16.34 -1.51
C PRO A 136 18.39 -17.50 -0.50
N CYS A 137 17.28 -18.16 -0.31
CA CYS A 137 17.22 -19.35 0.54
C CYS A 137 18.01 -20.50 -0.10
N THR A 138 18.61 -21.35 0.72
CA THR A 138 19.32 -22.54 0.25
C THR A 138 18.45 -23.41 -0.66
N MET A 139 18.94 -23.70 -1.86
CA MET A 139 18.25 -24.51 -2.85
C MET A 139 18.79 -25.96 -2.81
N THR A 140 18.51 -26.66 -1.72
CA THR A 140 18.79 -28.08 -1.64
C THR A 140 17.69 -28.88 -2.36
N ASN A 141 18.08 -29.76 -3.29
CA ASN A 141 17.20 -30.71 -3.97
C ASN A 141 16.17 -30.12 -4.97
N VAL A 142 16.47 -29.02 -5.65
CA VAL A 142 15.64 -28.52 -6.75
C VAL A 142 16.10 -29.12 -8.08
N HIS A 143 15.41 -30.16 -8.57
CA HIS A 143 15.79 -30.90 -9.76
C HIS A 143 14.75 -30.86 -10.88
N CYS A 144 13.50 -30.56 -10.56
CA CYS A 144 12.39 -30.53 -11.52
C CYS A 144 11.38 -29.38 -11.24
N ASN A 145 10.41 -29.20 -12.13
CA ASN A 145 9.43 -28.12 -12.01
C ASN A 145 8.57 -28.18 -10.72
N ASN A 146 8.24 -29.37 -10.26
CA ASN A 146 7.49 -29.54 -9.01
C ASN A 146 8.32 -29.12 -7.81
N ASP A 147 9.62 -29.37 -7.84
CA ASP A 147 10.56 -28.94 -6.80
C ASP A 147 10.63 -27.41 -6.74
N VAL A 148 10.64 -26.74 -7.93
CA VAL A 148 10.62 -25.26 -8.01
C VAL A 148 9.39 -24.67 -7.36
N GLN A 149 8.21 -25.20 -7.66
CA GLN A 149 6.97 -24.72 -7.04
C GLN A 149 6.96 -24.93 -5.53
N HIS A 150 7.41 -26.10 -5.09
CA HIS A 150 7.50 -26.42 -3.67
C HIS A 150 8.50 -25.50 -2.95
N TYR A 151 9.65 -25.27 -3.57
CA TYR A 151 10.67 -24.33 -3.08
C TYR A 151 10.09 -22.94 -2.91
N ILE A 152 9.48 -22.35 -3.96
CA ILE A 152 8.92 -21.01 -3.90
C ILE A 152 7.82 -20.90 -2.84
N LYS A 153 6.93 -21.89 -2.73
CA LYS A 153 5.91 -21.91 -1.67
C LYS A 153 6.51 -21.97 -0.27
N GLY A 154 7.57 -22.77 -0.09
CA GLY A 154 8.26 -22.90 1.20
C GLY A 154 8.97 -21.61 1.63
N TYR A 155 9.46 -20.83 0.67
CA TYR A 155 10.23 -19.61 0.92
C TYR A 155 9.51 -18.32 0.49
N ILE A 156 8.19 -18.36 0.35
CA ILE A 156 7.38 -17.26 -0.20
C ILE A 156 7.61 -15.94 0.53
N LYS A 157 7.74 -15.95 1.84
CA LYS A 157 8.02 -14.75 2.64
C LYS A 157 9.41 -14.20 2.37
N THR A 158 10.41 -15.06 2.29
CA THR A 158 11.80 -14.66 2.02
C THR A 158 11.96 -14.12 0.61
N ILE A 159 11.31 -14.75 -0.38
CA ILE A 159 11.42 -14.34 -1.78
C ILE A 159 10.67 -13.03 -2.06
N PHE A 160 9.45 -12.89 -1.54
CA PHE A 160 8.55 -11.81 -1.97
C PHE A 160 8.34 -10.71 -0.93
N PHE A 161 8.81 -10.85 0.31
CA PHE A 161 8.58 -9.88 1.37
C PHE A 161 9.88 -9.31 1.95
N ASN A 162 10.93 -9.29 1.14
CA ASN A 162 12.17 -8.58 1.46
C ASN A 162 12.43 -7.52 0.40
N LYS A 163 12.99 -6.40 0.82
CA LYS A 163 13.36 -5.28 -0.03
C LYS A 163 14.62 -4.61 0.51
N ARG A 164 15.36 -3.92 -0.33
CA ARG A 164 16.54 -3.18 0.06
C ARG A 164 16.19 -2.07 1.02
N LYS A 165 17.13 -1.74 1.90
CA LYS A 165 16.97 -0.73 2.96
C LYS A 165 16.61 0.66 2.42
N GLU A 166 17.06 1.02 1.23
CA GLU A 166 16.77 2.29 0.58
C GLU A 166 15.27 2.53 0.35
N TRP A 167 14.49 1.45 0.26
CA TRP A 167 13.04 1.48 0.05
C TRP A 167 12.22 1.47 1.34
N GLU A 168 12.86 1.47 2.51
CA GLU A 168 12.16 1.41 3.80
C GLU A 168 11.15 2.56 4.00
N HIS A 169 11.35 3.67 3.31
CA HIS A 169 10.44 4.80 3.33
C HIS A 169 9.04 4.48 2.81
N GLU A 170 8.86 3.41 2.03
CA GLU A 170 7.54 3.00 1.53
C GLU A 170 6.68 2.36 2.60
N GLN A 171 7.29 1.82 3.67
CA GLN A 171 6.60 1.09 4.75
C GLN A 171 5.61 0.05 4.17
N GLU A 172 6.12 -0.73 3.23
CA GLU A 172 5.28 -1.53 2.35
C GLU A 172 4.63 -2.72 3.08
N TYR A 173 3.35 -2.92 2.82
CA TYR A 173 2.58 -4.11 3.12
C TYR A 173 2.11 -4.73 1.80
N ARG A 174 2.42 -6.00 1.57
CA ARG A 174 2.10 -6.70 0.32
C ARG A 174 0.94 -7.65 0.48
N ILE A 175 0.13 -7.73 -0.58
CA ILE A 175 -0.80 -8.81 -0.83
C ILE A 175 -0.36 -9.49 -2.11
N LEU A 176 0.01 -10.76 -2.00
CA LEU A 176 0.57 -11.57 -3.08
C LEU A 176 -0.43 -12.63 -3.50
N ASN A 177 -0.61 -12.80 -4.80
CA ASN A 177 -1.41 -13.87 -5.39
C ASN A 177 -0.64 -14.54 -6.53
N ARG A 178 -0.78 -15.87 -6.66
CA ARG A 178 -0.26 -16.61 -7.81
C ARG A 178 -1.31 -16.62 -8.92
N PHE A 179 -0.95 -16.09 -10.09
CA PHE A 179 -1.84 -16.05 -11.24
C PHE A 179 -1.84 -17.39 -11.98
N ASN A 180 -2.99 -18.00 -12.15
CA ASN A 180 -3.17 -19.28 -12.82
C ASN A 180 -3.79 -19.17 -14.24
N GLY A 181 -3.91 -17.92 -14.75
CA GLY A 181 -4.44 -17.67 -16.09
C GLY A 181 -5.89 -17.20 -16.13
N ASN A 182 -6.54 -17.06 -14.97
CA ASN A 182 -7.91 -16.56 -14.88
C ASN A 182 -7.91 -15.03 -14.73
N GLU A 183 -8.61 -14.30 -15.58
CA GLU A 183 -8.71 -12.84 -15.53
C GLU A 183 -9.26 -12.31 -14.19
N CYS A 184 -10.13 -13.07 -13.53
CA CYS A 184 -10.65 -12.69 -12.21
C CYS A 184 -9.54 -12.61 -11.15
N GLU A 185 -8.46 -13.38 -11.30
CA GLU A 185 -7.31 -13.37 -10.38
C GLU A 185 -6.41 -12.13 -10.57
N GLU A 186 -6.66 -11.30 -11.59
CA GLU A 186 -5.94 -10.03 -11.79
C GLU A 186 -6.39 -8.93 -10.83
N TYR A 187 -7.49 -9.12 -10.12
CA TYR A 187 -8.10 -8.10 -9.29
C TYR A 187 -8.46 -8.64 -7.91
N LEU A 188 -8.25 -7.81 -6.90
CA LEU A 188 -8.72 -8.03 -5.54
C LEU A 188 -9.95 -7.15 -5.29
N PRO A 189 -11.15 -7.72 -5.15
CA PRO A 189 -12.31 -6.99 -4.66
C PRO A 189 -12.08 -6.57 -3.21
N PHE A 190 -12.31 -5.30 -2.88
CA PHE A 190 -12.07 -4.82 -1.51
C PHE A 190 -13.38 -4.63 -0.72
N TYR A 191 -14.53 -4.94 -1.31
CA TYR A 191 -15.87 -4.87 -0.69
C TYR A 191 -16.06 -3.57 0.11
N ASN A 192 -16.21 -3.69 1.44
CA ASN A 192 -16.43 -2.55 2.33
C ASN A 192 -15.15 -2.06 3.02
N SER A 193 -13.98 -2.62 2.71
CA SER A 193 -12.74 -2.28 3.42
C SER A 193 -12.20 -0.88 3.08
N LEU A 194 -12.61 -0.24 1.98
CA LEU A 194 -12.29 1.16 1.69
C LEU A 194 -13.10 2.06 2.63
N LYS A 195 -12.42 2.84 3.47
CA LYS A 195 -13.06 3.72 4.47
C LYS A 195 -12.85 5.20 4.19
N TYR A 196 -11.66 5.58 3.70
CA TYR A 196 -11.34 6.98 3.46
C TYR A 196 -10.61 7.17 2.14
N ILE A 197 -10.74 8.37 1.62
CA ILE A 197 -9.95 8.88 0.50
C ILE A 197 -9.29 10.15 0.99
N ILE A 198 -7.97 10.21 0.92
CA ILE A 198 -7.21 11.39 1.32
C ILE A 198 -6.75 12.13 0.08
N LEU A 199 -7.02 13.42 0.05
CA LEU A 199 -6.50 14.37 -0.94
C LEU A 199 -5.44 15.24 -0.28
N GLN A 200 -4.32 15.48 -0.98
CA GLN A 200 -3.28 16.36 -0.46
C GLN A 200 -3.57 17.81 -0.86
N ASN A 201 -3.64 18.70 0.14
CA ASN A 201 -3.74 20.14 -0.08
C ASN A 201 -2.34 20.77 -0.18
N SER A 202 -1.60 20.42 -1.22
CA SER A 202 -0.25 20.95 -1.45
C SER A 202 -0.24 22.23 -2.30
N ARG A 203 -1.40 22.69 -2.79
CA ARG A 203 -1.47 23.65 -3.89
C ARG A 203 -2.01 25.00 -3.55
N THR A 204 -2.66 25.17 -2.40
CA THR A 204 -3.34 26.43 -2.12
C THR A 204 -2.49 27.33 -1.24
N ILE A 205 -1.76 28.24 -1.89
CA ILE A 205 -1.19 29.44 -1.24
C ILE A 205 -2.32 30.42 -0.87
N ASN A 206 -3.48 30.33 -1.52
CA ASN A 206 -4.64 31.18 -1.28
C ASN A 206 -5.78 30.39 -0.62
N ALA A 207 -6.23 30.84 0.53
CA ALA A 207 -7.34 30.27 1.29
C ALA A 207 -8.67 30.15 0.49
N ASN A 208 -8.77 30.85 -0.66
CA ASN A 208 -9.98 30.86 -1.50
C ASN A 208 -10.04 29.73 -2.52
N ASP A 209 -8.90 29.06 -2.82
CA ASP A 209 -8.87 27.90 -3.73
C ASP A 209 -8.91 26.61 -2.90
N SER A 210 -9.97 26.42 -2.17
CA SER A 210 -10.19 25.18 -1.42
C SER A 210 -10.22 23.99 -2.37
N ILE A 211 -9.50 22.93 -2.02
CA ILE A 211 -9.54 21.64 -2.71
C ILE A 211 -10.97 21.09 -2.80
N LEU A 212 -11.82 21.49 -1.87
CA LEU A 212 -13.24 21.12 -1.81
C LEU A 212 -14.07 21.68 -2.98
N ASN A 213 -13.61 22.79 -3.56
CA ASN A 213 -14.22 23.36 -4.78
C ASN A 213 -13.61 22.78 -6.06
N SER A 214 -12.64 21.87 -5.92
CA SER A 214 -11.99 21.26 -7.09
C SER A 214 -12.93 20.33 -7.83
N CYS A 215 -12.71 20.21 -9.14
CA CYS A 215 -13.40 19.24 -9.99
C CYS A 215 -13.17 17.80 -9.47
N GLU A 216 -11.98 17.55 -8.94
CA GLU A 216 -11.55 16.28 -8.37
C GLU A 216 -12.39 15.88 -7.17
N TYR A 217 -12.55 16.77 -6.21
CA TYR A 217 -13.38 16.53 -5.02
C TYR A 217 -14.83 16.24 -5.42
N ASN A 218 -15.42 17.11 -6.23
CA ASN A 218 -16.79 16.96 -6.71
C ASN A 218 -17.00 15.66 -7.50
N CYS A 219 -16.00 15.23 -8.26
CA CYS A 219 -16.08 13.97 -8.99
C CYS A 219 -16.04 12.76 -8.04
N LEU A 220 -15.16 12.78 -7.02
CA LEU A 220 -15.09 11.70 -6.05
C LEU A 220 -16.35 11.62 -5.19
N SER A 221 -16.83 12.74 -4.66
CA SER A 221 -18.01 12.78 -3.80
C SER A 221 -19.27 12.19 -4.46
N ARG A 222 -19.38 12.31 -5.80
CA ARG A 222 -20.46 11.69 -6.56
C ARG A 222 -20.33 10.18 -6.76
N LEU A 223 -19.10 9.65 -6.68
CA LEU A 223 -18.81 8.22 -6.85
C LEU A 223 -18.89 7.44 -5.55
N LEU A 224 -18.85 8.13 -4.42
CA LEU A 224 -18.74 7.50 -3.11
C LEU A 224 -20.08 7.00 -2.59
N GLN A 225 -20.02 5.91 -1.86
CA GLN A 225 -21.11 5.46 -1.01
C GLN A 225 -21.11 6.27 0.30
N LYS A 226 -22.24 6.34 1.00
CA LYS A 226 -22.43 7.13 2.21
C LYS A 226 -21.42 6.85 3.34
N ASP A 227 -20.75 5.69 3.32
CA ASP A 227 -19.85 5.26 4.39
C ASP A 227 -18.37 5.53 4.09
N ILE A 228 -18.05 6.16 2.95
CA ILE A 228 -16.67 6.51 2.58
C ILE A 228 -16.49 8.01 2.68
N HIS A 229 -15.54 8.44 3.51
CA HIS A 229 -15.29 9.85 3.77
C HIS A 229 -14.08 10.37 2.98
N ILE A 230 -14.18 11.61 2.49
CA ILE A 230 -13.05 12.31 1.89
C ILE A 230 -12.39 13.15 2.96
N LEU A 231 -11.10 12.95 3.15
CA LEU A 231 -10.24 13.71 4.06
C LEU A 231 -9.28 14.57 3.26
N VAL A 232 -8.91 15.71 3.80
CA VAL A 232 -7.93 16.61 3.21
C VAL A 232 -6.70 16.66 4.12
N TYR A 233 -5.55 16.28 3.57
CA TYR A 233 -4.27 16.33 4.26
C TYR A 233 -3.54 17.62 3.92
N ASN A 234 -3.19 18.40 4.94
CA ASN A 234 -2.42 19.63 4.77
C ASN A 234 -0.95 19.39 5.12
N SER A 235 -0.11 19.30 4.09
CA SER A 235 1.33 19.04 4.23
C SER A 235 2.18 20.29 4.52
N PHE A 236 1.61 21.50 4.44
CA PHE A 236 2.37 22.76 4.62
C PHE A 236 2.50 23.20 6.09
N VAL A 237 1.65 22.72 6.96
CA VAL A 237 1.74 23.01 8.37
C VAL A 237 2.58 21.89 8.99
N ASN A 238 3.58 22.23 9.81
CA ASN A 238 4.39 21.25 10.57
C ASN A 238 3.56 20.33 11.49
N LYS A 239 2.25 20.39 11.37
CA LYS A 239 1.26 19.58 12.04
C LYS A 239 0.53 18.77 10.98
N GLN A 240 0.63 17.46 11.08
CA GLN A 240 -0.03 16.48 10.24
C GLN A 240 -1.54 16.51 10.49
N SER A 241 -2.23 17.48 9.90
CA SER A 241 -3.66 17.69 10.14
C SER A 241 -4.49 17.07 9.02
N LEU A 242 -5.43 16.24 9.38
CA LEU A 242 -6.48 15.75 8.51
C LEU A 242 -7.77 16.52 8.78
N PHE A 243 -8.44 16.94 7.74
CA PHE A 243 -9.70 17.63 7.79
C PHE A 243 -10.79 16.78 7.13
N CYS A 244 -11.93 16.67 7.79
CA CYS A 244 -13.13 16.10 7.21
C CYS A 244 -14.08 17.25 6.82
N TYR A 245 -14.71 17.13 5.65
CA TYR A 245 -15.78 18.06 5.29
C TYR A 245 -17.10 17.57 5.92
N ASP A 246 -17.69 18.40 6.77
CA ASP A 246 -19.02 18.15 7.28
C ASP A 246 -20.05 18.70 6.30
N THR A 247 -20.73 17.79 5.60
CA THR A 247 -21.79 18.15 4.64
C THR A 247 -23.02 18.76 5.30
N ASP A 248 -23.21 18.53 6.60
CA ASP A 248 -24.41 18.98 7.31
C ASP A 248 -24.25 20.42 7.82
N ASN A 249 -23.02 20.89 8.07
CA ASN A 249 -22.71 22.22 8.59
C ASN A 249 -21.98 23.14 7.59
N ASP A 250 -21.79 22.70 6.36
CA ASP A 250 -21.09 23.44 5.29
C ASP A 250 -19.72 23.99 5.73
N GLY A 251 -19.01 23.24 6.58
CA GLY A 251 -17.74 23.60 7.17
C GLY A 251 -16.71 22.46 7.18
N MET A 252 -15.42 22.82 7.25
CA MET A 252 -14.34 21.84 7.49
C MET A 252 -14.12 21.69 8.99
N GLU A 253 -14.30 20.48 9.50
CA GLU A 253 -13.89 20.13 10.85
C GLU A 253 -12.47 19.56 10.85
N LEU A 254 -11.67 19.99 11.83
CA LEU A 254 -10.35 19.41 12.07
C LEU A 254 -10.54 17.96 12.53
N TRP A 255 -10.04 17.02 11.77
CA TRP A 255 -10.24 15.60 12.02
C TRP A 255 -9.30 15.04 13.10
N ASN A 256 -8.14 15.72 13.31
CA ASN A 256 -7.21 15.47 14.40
C ASN A 256 -6.94 16.79 15.12
N SER A 257 -7.43 16.95 16.33
CA SER A 257 -6.94 18.00 17.21
C SER A 257 -5.50 17.70 17.64
N ASP A 258 -4.71 18.74 17.85
CA ASP A 258 -3.34 18.65 18.38
C ASP A 258 -3.24 17.80 19.67
N GLU A 259 -4.34 17.71 20.44
CA GLU A 259 -4.44 16.91 21.65
C GLU A 259 -4.37 15.40 21.40
N ASP A 260 -4.83 14.92 20.24
CA ASP A 260 -4.79 13.49 19.89
C ASP A 260 -3.41 13.03 19.41
N TYR A 261 -2.62 13.94 18.83
CA TYR A 261 -1.24 13.65 18.42
C TYR A 261 -0.27 13.66 19.59
N THR A 262 -0.42 14.59 20.53
CA THR A 262 0.38 14.66 21.76
C THR A 262 0.14 13.43 22.64
N LYS A 263 -1.07 12.93 22.74
CA LYS A 263 -1.39 11.70 23.50
C LYS A 263 -0.80 10.44 22.88
N LEU A 264 -0.54 10.42 21.57
CA LEU A 264 0.10 9.28 20.90
C LEU A 264 1.61 9.27 21.09
N SER A 265 2.27 10.43 21.18
CA SER A 265 3.71 10.53 21.52
C SER A 265 4.00 10.15 22.98
N ASP A 266 3.06 10.41 23.87
CA ASP A 266 3.22 10.13 25.31
C ASP A 266 3.00 8.64 25.68
N ILE A 267 2.37 7.85 24.78
CA ILE A 267 2.11 6.43 25.02
C ILE A 267 3.31 5.55 24.65
N ASP A 268 4.16 6.00 23.73
CA ASP A 268 5.30 5.19 23.23
C ASP A 268 6.63 5.43 23.96
N THR A 269 6.68 6.33 24.96
CA THR A 269 7.91 6.59 25.74
C THR A 269 8.06 5.72 27.00
N ASN A 270 7.12 4.79 27.28
CA ASN A 270 7.11 3.94 28.48
C ASN A 270 7.20 2.43 28.19
N HIS A 271 7.89 2.01 27.11
CA HIS A 271 8.27 0.60 26.96
C HIS A 271 9.69 0.44 26.47
#